data_726f2dfc771abecff6e022f1b709d969
#
_entry.id   726f2dfc771abecff6e022f1b709d969
#
_cell.length_a   1.000
_cell.length_b   1.000
_cell.length_c   1.000
_cell.angle_alpha   90.00
_cell.angle_beta   90.00
_cell.angle_gamma   90.00
#
_symmetry.space_group_name_H-M   'P 1'
#
loop_
_entity.id
_entity.type
_entity.pdbx_description
1 polymer ?
#
loop_
_entity_poly.entity_id
_entity_poly.type
_entity_poly.pdbx_seq_one_letter_code
_entity_poly.pdbx_strand_id
1 'polypeptide(L)'
;MPPTNITQSKYFTVISVLVLVLALFPGLPQFLLCLPFRLIQQSKPDRAPSVFACPAGCISYDTLPSLPCFTASNMSTSWFQKTFTLPAKSRGSYLITDHVVSSLPELKEYKVGILNLFIQHTSCGLSLNENWDSDVREDMSDALDRIAPEDRKGTLYRHSAEGLDDMPAHIKSALIGASVTIPITDGTLNTGTWQGIWYLEFRASRHSRKVVATIQGEKR
;
A
#
# COMPACT_ATOMS: atom_id res chain seq x y z
N MET A 1 21.29 -19.99 -63.98
CA MET A 1 20.81 -20.34 -62.65
C MET A 1 20.41 -19.05 -61.96
N PRO A 2 19.18 -18.84 -61.51
CA PRO A 2 18.80 -17.64 -60.83
C PRO A 2 19.31 -17.67 -59.38
N PRO A 3 19.65 -16.53 -58.76
CA PRO A 3 20.18 -16.47 -57.41
C PRO A 3 19.11 -16.81 -56.38
N THR A 4 19.53 -17.60 -55.43
CA THR A 4 18.73 -18.27 -54.42
C THR A 4 18.02 -17.33 -53.39
N ASN A 5 16.77 -17.63 -53.15
CA ASN A 5 15.75 -17.06 -52.25
C ASN A 5 16.09 -16.96 -50.73
N ILE A 6 17.33 -16.97 -50.31
CA ILE A 6 17.71 -17.01 -48.89
C ILE A 6 17.54 -15.62 -48.21
N THR A 7 17.73 -14.54 -48.97
CA THR A 7 17.64 -13.17 -48.43
C THR A 7 16.18 -12.73 -48.19
N GLN A 8 15.27 -13.10 -49.09
CA GLN A 8 13.85 -12.79 -48.95
C GLN A 8 13.21 -13.53 -47.75
N SER A 9 13.59 -14.75 -47.45
CA SER A 9 13.10 -15.54 -46.32
C SER A 9 13.46 -14.91 -44.99
N LYS A 10 14.68 -14.35 -44.84
CA LYS A 10 15.11 -13.69 -43.59
C LYS A 10 14.35 -12.38 -43.33
N TYR A 11 14.10 -11.58 -44.36
CA TYR A 11 13.31 -10.35 -44.21
C TYR A 11 11.85 -10.65 -43.87
N PHE A 12 11.27 -11.70 -44.44
CA PHE A 12 9.91 -12.10 -44.15
C PHE A 12 9.77 -12.56 -42.70
N THR A 13 10.72 -13.33 -42.18
CA THR A 13 10.74 -13.75 -40.77
C THR A 13 10.89 -12.56 -39.81
N VAL A 14 11.81 -11.64 -40.12
CA VAL A 14 12.00 -10.44 -39.26
C VAL A 14 10.76 -9.55 -39.24
N ILE A 15 10.12 -9.32 -40.40
CA ILE A 15 8.90 -8.52 -40.49
C ILE A 15 7.75 -9.20 -39.73
N SER A 16 7.59 -10.53 -39.86
CA SER A 16 6.54 -11.27 -39.15
C SER A 16 6.71 -11.22 -37.63
N VAL A 17 7.95 -11.34 -37.14
CA VAL A 17 8.25 -11.21 -35.70
C VAL A 17 7.98 -9.77 -35.23
N LEU A 18 8.36 -8.76 -36.01
CA LEU A 18 8.10 -7.36 -35.68
C LEU A 18 6.59 -7.05 -35.58
N VAL A 19 5.81 -7.55 -36.55
CA VAL A 19 4.34 -7.39 -36.55
C VAL A 19 3.72 -8.10 -35.35
N LEU A 20 4.20 -9.30 -35.02
CA LEU A 20 3.71 -10.05 -33.84
C LEU A 20 4.01 -9.30 -32.53
N VAL A 21 5.22 -8.75 -32.38
CA VAL A 21 5.61 -7.97 -31.21
C VAL A 21 4.76 -6.69 -31.09
N LEU A 22 4.51 -5.99 -32.19
CA LEU A 22 3.66 -4.79 -32.17
C LEU A 22 2.19 -5.11 -31.88
N ALA A 23 1.70 -6.28 -32.31
CA ALA A 23 0.35 -6.73 -32.02
C ALA A 23 0.16 -7.14 -30.55
N LEU A 24 1.19 -7.75 -29.95
CA LEU A 24 1.16 -8.17 -28.54
C LEU A 24 1.41 -7.00 -27.57
N PHE A 25 2.08 -5.94 -28.02
CA PHE A 25 2.42 -4.77 -27.22
C PHE A 25 2.01 -3.46 -27.93
N PRO A 26 0.71 -3.14 -27.99
CA PRO A 26 0.21 -1.97 -28.74
C PRO A 26 0.74 -0.60 -28.24
N GLY A 27 1.25 -0.55 -27.01
CA GLY A 27 1.90 0.65 -26.44
C GLY A 27 3.38 0.85 -26.81
N LEU A 28 4.02 -0.15 -27.41
CA LEU A 28 5.46 -0.10 -27.72
C LEU A 28 5.85 1.01 -28.72
N PRO A 29 5.08 1.29 -29.79
CA PRO A 29 5.38 2.39 -30.70
C PRO A 29 5.32 3.76 -30.02
N GLN A 30 4.36 3.98 -29.11
CA GLN A 30 4.24 5.22 -28.36
C GLN A 30 5.38 5.39 -27.35
N PHE A 31 5.83 4.29 -26.74
CA PHE A 31 6.97 4.29 -25.82
C PHE A 31 8.26 4.70 -26.55
N LEU A 32 8.51 4.14 -27.70
CA LEU A 32 9.71 4.45 -28.53
C LEU A 32 9.71 5.88 -29.06
N LEU A 33 8.54 6.44 -29.40
CA LEU A 33 8.41 7.83 -29.84
C LEU A 33 8.62 8.83 -28.70
N CYS A 34 8.30 8.46 -27.45
CA CYS A 34 8.46 9.31 -26.27
C CYS A 34 9.85 9.21 -25.61
N LEU A 35 10.69 8.24 -25.99
CA LEU A 35 12.02 8.06 -25.41
C LEU A 35 12.94 9.29 -25.56
N PRO A 36 13.06 9.96 -26.74
CA PRO A 36 13.89 11.16 -26.87
C PRO A 36 13.39 12.33 -26.03
N PHE A 37 12.08 12.45 -25.80
CA PHE A 37 11.53 13.51 -24.95
C PHE A 37 11.83 13.33 -23.46
N ARG A 38 11.90 12.08 -22.96
CA ARG A 38 12.26 11.79 -21.55
C ARG A 38 13.74 12.00 -21.25
N LEU A 39 14.63 11.79 -22.22
CA LEU A 39 16.07 11.99 -22.04
C LEU A 39 16.47 13.47 -22.03
N ILE A 40 15.66 14.37 -22.64
CA ILE A 40 15.92 15.81 -22.65
C ILE A 40 15.46 16.48 -21.33
N GLN A 41 14.56 15.83 -20.56
CA GLN A 41 13.98 16.40 -19.34
C GLN A 41 14.77 16.08 -18.06
N GLN A 42 15.88 15.31 -18.14
CA GLN A 42 16.68 14.91 -16.97
C GLN A 42 17.92 15.78 -16.68
N SER A 43 18.07 16.94 -17.32
CA SER A 43 19.16 17.87 -16.99
C SER A 43 18.67 19.23 -16.55
N LYS A 44 18.29 19.37 -15.25
CA LYS A 44 18.57 20.51 -14.38
C LYS A 44 18.09 20.23 -12.95
N PRO A 45 18.96 20.17 -11.97
CA PRO A 45 18.60 20.33 -10.57
C PRO A 45 18.50 21.82 -10.23
N ASP A 46 17.76 22.12 -9.16
CA ASP A 46 17.71 23.38 -8.42
C ASP A 46 16.89 24.54 -9.00
N ARG A 47 15.60 24.55 -8.57
CA ARG A 47 14.97 25.72 -7.96
C ARG A 47 13.66 25.29 -7.30
N ALA A 48 13.54 25.57 -5.99
CA ALA A 48 12.29 25.51 -5.27
C ALA A 48 11.19 26.27 -6.04
N PRO A 49 9.94 25.76 -6.10
CA PRO A 49 8.86 26.49 -6.74
C PRO A 49 8.59 27.75 -5.94
N SER A 50 9.03 28.89 -6.52
CA SER A 50 8.56 30.19 -6.10
C SER A 50 7.05 30.24 -6.33
N VAL A 51 6.34 30.73 -5.34
CA VAL A 51 4.93 31.14 -5.35
C VAL A 51 4.56 31.68 -6.73
N PHE A 52 3.55 31.05 -7.37
CA PHE A 52 2.99 31.56 -8.61
C PHE A 52 2.40 32.96 -8.37
N ALA A 53 3.18 33.99 -8.69
CA ALA A 53 2.66 35.31 -8.91
C ALA A 53 1.95 35.31 -10.29
N CYS A 54 0.67 35.60 -10.31
CA CYS A 54 -0.05 35.82 -11.56
C CYS A 54 0.66 36.95 -12.34
N PRO A 55 1.03 36.75 -13.63
CA PRO A 55 1.58 37.81 -14.41
C PRO A 55 0.50 38.89 -14.61
N ALA A 56 0.85 40.16 -14.34
CA ALA A 56 0.04 41.30 -14.63
C ALA A 56 -0.16 41.40 -16.15
N GLY A 57 -1.37 41.10 -16.61
CA GLY A 57 -1.72 41.12 -18.04
C GLY A 57 -3.02 40.38 -18.33
N CYS A 58 -4.00 40.39 -17.43
CA CYS A 58 -5.35 39.91 -17.76
C CYS A 58 -6.04 40.99 -18.61
N ILE A 59 -6.31 40.63 -19.87
CA ILE A 59 -7.18 41.37 -20.79
C ILE A 59 -8.57 41.45 -20.14
N SER A 60 -9.04 42.68 -19.94
CA SER A 60 -10.39 42.99 -19.45
C SER A 60 -11.42 42.49 -20.48
N TYR A 61 -12.15 41.42 -20.15
CA TYR A 61 -13.41 41.08 -20.81
C TYR A 61 -14.55 41.50 -19.90
N ASP A 62 -15.05 42.70 -20.15
CA ASP A 62 -16.21 43.31 -19.49
C ASP A 62 -17.53 42.64 -19.90
N THR A 63 -17.75 41.36 -19.72
CA THR A 63 -19.11 40.76 -19.89
C THR A 63 -19.23 39.30 -19.42
N LEU A 64 -18.53 38.84 -18.39
CA LEU A 64 -18.89 37.56 -17.76
C LEU A 64 -19.24 37.77 -16.28
N PRO A 65 -20.37 37.23 -15.79
CA PRO A 65 -20.68 37.31 -14.37
C PRO A 65 -19.50 36.72 -13.60
N SER A 66 -19.01 37.45 -12.60
CA SER A 66 -17.91 37.10 -11.74
C SER A 66 -18.19 35.70 -11.11
N LEU A 67 -17.53 34.67 -11.61
CA LEU A 67 -17.44 33.39 -10.87
C LEU A 67 -16.85 33.72 -9.51
N PRO A 68 -17.47 33.26 -8.40
CA PRO A 68 -16.92 33.46 -7.09
C PRO A 68 -15.48 32.92 -7.11
N CYS A 69 -14.53 33.82 -6.80
CA CYS A 69 -13.16 33.44 -6.57
C CYS A 69 -13.20 32.43 -5.41
N PHE A 70 -13.07 31.14 -5.70
CA PHE A 70 -12.86 30.16 -4.66
C PHE A 70 -11.52 30.50 -4.03
N THR A 71 -11.55 31.24 -2.93
CA THR A 71 -10.41 31.31 -2.04
C THR A 71 -10.15 29.86 -1.63
N ALA A 72 -9.06 29.29 -2.14
CA ALA A 72 -8.56 28.04 -1.63
C ALA A 72 -8.37 28.25 -0.13
N SER A 73 -9.33 27.81 0.68
CA SER A 73 -9.15 27.74 2.11
C SER A 73 -7.86 26.94 2.29
N ASN A 74 -6.89 27.48 3.00
CA ASN A 74 -5.65 26.79 3.34
C ASN A 74 -6.02 25.55 4.17
N MET A 75 -6.43 24.48 3.49
CA MET A 75 -6.62 23.18 4.12
C MET A 75 -5.22 22.64 4.44
N SER A 76 -4.72 22.97 5.61
CA SER A 76 -3.43 22.47 6.07
C SER A 76 -3.60 21.00 6.46
N THR A 77 -3.08 20.11 5.63
CA THR A 77 -2.95 18.70 5.98
C THR A 77 -1.98 18.58 7.14
N SER A 78 -2.45 17.99 8.25
CA SER A 78 -1.64 17.71 9.45
C SER A 78 -1.16 16.27 9.44
N TRP A 79 0.05 16.07 9.94
CA TRP A 79 0.67 14.75 10.14
C TRP A 79 0.90 14.52 11.63
N PHE A 80 0.63 13.31 12.06
CA PHE A 80 0.96 12.83 13.40
C PHE A 80 1.47 11.39 13.33
N GLN A 81 2.51 11.06 14.09
CA GLN A 81 3.01 9.69 14.16
C GLN A 81 3.37 9.33 15.59
N LYS A 82 3.02 8.12 15.99
CA LYS A 82 3.29 7.55 17.30
C LYS A 82 3.56 6.06 17.21
N THR A 83 4.48 5.58 18.00
CA THR A 83 4.73 4.14 18.15
C THR A 83 4.17 3.68 19.49
N PHE A 84 3.44 2.56 19.48
CA PHE A 84 2.98 1.88 20.69
C PHE A 84 3.24 0.38 20.59
N THR A 85 3.13 -0.31 21.72
CA THR A 85 3.41 -1.74 21.81
C THR A 85 2.12 -2.50 22.09
N LEU A 86 1.87 -3.55 21.31
CA LEU A 86 0.75 -4.47 21.56
C LEU A 86 1.06 -5.38 22.75
N PRO A 87 0.05 -5.77 23.53
CA PRO A 87 0.21 -6.78 24.57
C PRO A 87 0.80 -8.07 24.01
N ALA A 88 1.64 -8.74 24.81
CA ALA A 88 2.27 -9.98 24.41
C ALA A 88 1.23 -11.08 24.12
N LYS A 89 1.26 -11.62 22.91
CA LYS A 89 0.39 -12.71 22.42
C LYS A 89 1.22 -13.81 21.80
N SER A 90 0.67 -15.03 21.84
CA SER A 90 1.13 -16.18 21.07
C SER A 90 0.31 -16.35 19.81
N ARG A 91 0.55 -17.39 19.02
CA ARG A 91 -0.21 -17.71 17.80
C ARG A 91 -1.71 -17.48 17.99
N GLY A 92 -2.32 -16.74 17.09
CA GLY A 92 -3.75 -16.44 17.06
C GLY A 92 -4.09 -15.13 16.39
N SER A 93 -5.38 -14.91 16.19
CA SER A 93 -5.95 -13.68 15.64
C SER A 93 -6.67 -12.91 16.75
N TYR A 94 -6.31 -11.66 16.96
CA TYR A 94 -6.75 -10.83 18.08
C TYR A 94 -7.39 -9.56 17.63
N LEU A 95 -8.57 -9.22 18.15
CA LEU A 95 -9.20 -7.92 17.98
C LEU A 95 -8.46 -6.89 18.83
N ILE A 96 -7.97 -5.83 18.19
CA ILE A 96 -7.16 -4.78 18.85
C ILE A 96 -7.71 -3.37 18.68
N THR A 97 -8.93 -3.21 18.17
CA THR A 97 -9.53 -1.90 17.88
C THR A 97 -9.49 -0.99 19.10
N ASP A 98 -9.96 -1.44 20.27
CA ASP A 98 -10.00 -0.64 21.48
C ASP A 98 -8.60 -0.27 21.97
N HIS A 99 -7.64 -1.17 21.85
CA HIS A 99 -6.25 -0.91 22.20
C HIS A 99 -5.65 0.17 21.30
N VAL A 100 -5.93 0.13 19.99
CA VAL A 100 -5.48 1.16 19.04
C VAL A 100 -6.11 2.51 19.36
N VAL A 101 -7.43 2.57 19.52
CA VAL A 101 -8.15 3.82 19.81
C VAL A 101 -7.69 4.42 21.14
N SER A 102 -7.53 3.61 22.18
CA SER A 102 -7.04 4.09 23.49
C SER A 102 -5.59 4.56 23.46
N SER A 103 -4.77 4.01 22.56
CA SER A 103 -3.38 4.43 22.34
C SER A 103 -3.24 5.72 21.54
N LEU A 104 -4.32 6.17 20.87
CA LEU A 104 -4.33 7.29 19.93
C LEU A 104 -5.45 8.30 20.26
N PRO A 105 -5.40 8.99 21.42
CA PRO A 105 -6.38 10.02 21.76
C PRO A 105 -6.37 11.17 20.74
N GLU A 106 -5.28 11.36 20.00
CA GLU A 106 -5.10 12.36 18.96
C GLU A 106 -6.07 12.18 17.77
N LEU A 107 -6.65 10.99 17.58
CA LEU A 107 -7.70 10.74 16.58
C LEU A 107 -8.84 11.78 16.66
N LYS A 108 -9.21 12.15 17.87
CA LYS A 108 -10.32 13.10 18.14
C LYS A 108 -10.09 14.50 17.57
N GLU A 109 -8.84 14.85 17.26
CA GLU A 109 -8.50 16.16 16.70
C GLU A 109 -8.77 16.25 15.19
N TYR A 110 -8.99 15.13 14.52
CA TYR A 110 -9.12 15.07 13.06
C TYR A 110 -10.60 15.05 12.64
N LYS A 111 -10.95 15.96 11.74
CA LYS A 111 -12.26 16.01 11.10
C LYS A 111 -12.37 14.92 10.02
N VAL A 112 -11.37 14.85 9.16
CA VAL A 112 -11.25 13.88 8.07
C VAL A 112 -9.79 13.50 7.87
N GLY A 113 -9.53 12.23 7.57
CA GLY A 113 -8.17 11.76 7.35
C GLY A 113 -8.05 10.26 7.18
N ILE A 114 -6.83 9.79 7.32
CA ILE A 114 -6.51 8.36 7.32
C ILE A 114 -5.61 8.04 8.51
N LEU A 115 -5.86 6.90 9.13
CA LEU A 115 -4.95 6.24 10.05
C LEU A 115 -4.26 5.10 9.30
N ASN A 116 -2.95 5.13 9.20
CA ASN A 116 -2.16 3.99 8.78
C ASN A 116 -1.51 3.36 10.01
N LEU A 117 -1.67 2.05 10.14
CA LEU A 117 -0.99 1.22 11.14
C LEU A 117 0.02 0.34 10.43
N PHE A 118 1.25 0.32 10.92
CA PHE A 118 2.34 -0.50 10.40
C PHE A 118 2.98 -1.30 11.55
N ILE A 119 2.92 -2.64 11.47
CA ILE A 119 3.55 -3.51 12.47
C ILE A 119 5.00 -3.80 12.09
N GLN A 120 5.92 -3.54 13.02
CA GLN A 120 7.36 -3.61 12.77
C GLN A 120 7.91 -5.01 13.03
N HIS A 121 7.40 -6.01 12.30
CA HIS A 121 7.89 -7.39 12.42
C HIS A 121 7.53 -8.24 11.19
N THR A 122 8.29 -9.31 10.98
CA THR A 122 8.17 -10.23 9.83
C THR A 122 7.44 -11.53 10.14
N SER A 123 6.91 -11.71 11.35
CA SER A 123 6.24 -12.97 11.78
C SER A 123 4.84 -12.71 12.36
N CYS A 124 4.24 -11.59 12.01
CA CYS A 124 2.88 -11.20 12.39
C CYS A 124 2.28 -10.31 11.31
N GLY A 125 0.99 -10.00 11.40
CA GLY A 125 0.31 -9.16 10.42
C GLY A 125 -0.82 -8.32 11.01
N LEU A 126 -1.30 -7.37 10.23
CA LEU A 126 -2.49 -6.55 10.51
C LEU A 126 -3.53 -6.76 9.42
N SER A 127 -4.81 -6.80 9.82
CA SER A 127 -5.94 -6.91 8.90
C SER A 127 -7.15 -6.16 9.43
N LEU A 128 -8.17 -6.00 8.58
CA LEU A 128 -9.51 -5.56 8.95
C LEU A 128 -10.46 -6.70 8.65
N ASN A 129 -11.16 -7.19 9.67
CA ASN A 129 -12.14 -8.24 9.50
C ASN A 129 -13.16 -8.22 10.64
N GLU A 130 -13.99 -9.24 10.74
CA GLU A 130 -15.13 -9.29 11.65
C GLU A 130 -14.74 -9.06 13.11
N ASN A 131 -15.52 -8.21 13.80
CA ASN A 131 -15.28 -7.82 15.19
C ASN A 131 -16.20 -8.54 16.20
N TRP A 132 -17.07 -9.43 15.76
CA TRP A 132 -18.11 -10.05 16.60
C TRP A 132 -17.77 -11.47 17.00
N ASP A 133 -17.84 -12.43 16.07
CA ASP A 133 -17.68 -13.84 16.36
C ASP A 133 -16.19 -14.21 16.58
N SER A 134 -15.92 -14.90 17.72
CA SER A 134 -14.57 -15.40 18.00
C SER A 134 -14.17 -16.55 17.08
N ASP A 135 -15.12 -17.36 16.64
CA ASP A 135 -14.86 -18.52 15.80
C ASP A 135 -14.26 -18.11 14.44
N VAL A 136 -14.68 -16.95 13.90
CA VAL A 136 -14.06 -16.39 12.67
C VAL A 136 -12.54 -16.15 12.86
N ARG A 137 -12.12 -15.72 14.05
CA ARG A 137 -10.70 -15.50 14.37
C ARG A 137 -9.93 -16.81 14.54
N GLU A 138 -10.56 -17.81 15.14
CA GLU A 138 -9.97 -19.14 15.32
C GLU A 138 -9.86 -19.86 13.97
N ASP A 139 -10.93 -19.88 13.18
CA ASP A 139 -10.95 -20.44 11.83
C ASP A 139 -9.93 -19.80 10.91
N MET A 140 -9.75 -18.47 10.99
CA MET A 140 -8.73 -17.78 10.22
C MET A 140 -7.32 -18.25 10.59
N SER A 141 -7.03 -18.38 11.89
CA SER A 141 -5.74 -18.86 12.35
C SER A 141 -5.47 -20.29 11.87
N ASP A 142 -6.48 -21.15 11.95
CA ASP A 142 -6.39 -22.55 11.51
C ASP A 142 -6.30 -22.68 9.99
N ALA A 143 -6.99 -21.82 9.23
CA ALA A 143 -6.88 -21.77 7.78
C ALA A 143 -5.46 -21.35 7.35
N LEU A 144 -4.88 -20.37 8.00
CA LEU A 144 -3.51 -19.92 7.74
C LEU A 144 -2.48 -21.01 8.08
N ASP A 145 -2.71 -21.82 9.11
CA ASP A 145 -1.84 -22.96 9.43
C ASP A 145 -1.94 -24.07 8.37
N ARG A 146 -3.09 -24.26 7.75
CA ARG A 146 -3.22 -25.17 6.61
C ARG A 146 -2.53 -24.66 5.34
N ILE A 147 -2.49 -23.33 5.13
CA ILE A 147 -1.82 -22.71 3.97
C ILE A 147 -0.29 -22.77 4.13
N ALA A 148 0.22 -22.48 5.33
CA ALA A 148 1.64 -22.52 5.65
C ALA A 148 1.85 -23.35 6.94
N PRO A 149 1.89 -24.69 6.82
CA PRO A 149 2.00 -25.58 7.96
C PRO A 149 3.42 -25.61 8.54
N GLU A 150 3.54 -26.03 9.81
CA GLU A 150 4.83 -26.34 10.42
C GLU A 150 5.55 -27.47 9.69
N ASP A 151 6.85 -27.32 9.53
CA ASP A 151 7.69 -28.34 8.88
C ASP A 151 8.24 -29.36 9.89
N ARG A 152 7.37 -30.22 10.40
CA ARG A 152 7.75 -31.26 11.39
C ARG A 152 8.72 -32.31 10.85
N LYS A 153 8.85 -32.42 9.54
CA LYS A 153 9.73 -33.40 8.88
C LYS A 153 11.02 -32.77 8.35
N GLY A 154 11.16 -31.45 8.37
CA GLY A 154 12.32 -30.73 7.84
C GLY A 154 12.48 -30.81 6.33
N THR A 155 11.37 -30.94 5.58
CA THR A 155 11.38 -31.16 4.12
C THR A 155 10.64 -30.08 3.32
N LEU A 156 9.87 -29.22 3.99
CA LEU A 156 9.05 -28.21 3.30
C LEU A 156 9.83 -26.91 3.06
N TYR A 157 10.64 -26.48 4.03
CA TYR A 157 11.28 -25.18 4.01
C TYR A 157 12.80 -25.28 4.17
N ARG A 158 13.53 -24.37 3.54
CA ARG A 158 14.99 -24.25 3.69
C ARG A 158 15.35 -23.46 4.96
N HIS A 159 14.49 -22.50 5.36
CA HIS A 159 14.67 -21.71 6.58
C HIS A 159 14.13 -22.50 7.76
N SER A 160 15.01 -22.95 8.64
CA SER A 160 14.66 -23.90 9.72
C SER A 160 15.39 -23.64 11.05
N ALA A 161 16.20 -22.58 11.14
CA ALA A 161 17.08 -22.35 12.29
C ALA A 161 16.34 -21.86 13.55
N GLU A 162 15.21 -21.13 13.40
CA GLU A 162 14.54 -20.44 14.50
C GLU A 162 13.26 -21.15 14.99
N GLY A 163 13.07 -22.41 14.60
CA GLY A 163 11.94 -23.23 15.01
C GLY A 163 11.01 -23.61 13.87
N LEU A 164 10.11 -24.57 14.16
CA LEU A 164 9.20 -25.15 13.14
C LEU A 164 8.13 -24.15 12.67
N ASP A 165 7.82 -23.17 13.49
CA ASP A 165 6.81 -22.12 13.25
C ASP A 165 7.36 -20.88 12.55
N ASP A 166 8.69 -20.75 12.40
CA ASP A 166 9.30 -19.52 11.95
C ASP A 166 9.06 -19.23 10.45
N MET A 167 9.45 -20.16 9.57
CA MET A 167 9.18 -19.97 8.13
C MET A 167 7.68 -19.89 7.80
N PRO A 168 6.80 -20.72 8.39
CA PRO A 168 5.35 -20.54 8.30
C PRO A 168 4.89 -19.14 8.71
N ALA A 169 5.47 -18.58 9.79
CA ALA A 169 5.12 -17.23 10.24
C ALA A 169 5.53 -16.16 9.24
N HIS A 170 6.69 -16.26 8.60
CA HIS A 170 7.12 -15.36 7.54
C HIS A 170 6.18 -15.40 6.32
N ILE A 171 5.76 -16.60 5.90
CA ILE A 171 4.83 -16.76 4.78
C ILE A 171 3.48 -16.11 5.11
N LYS A 172 2.91 -16.41 6.28
CA LYS A 172 1.64 -15.84 6.74
C LYS A 172 1.71 -14.31 6.84
N SER A 173 2.82 -13.80 7.38
CA SER A 173 3.07 -12.36 7.48
C SER A 173 3.08 -11.68 6.11
N ALA A 174 3.73 -12.29 5.13
CA ALA A 174 3.77 -11.78 3.76
C ALA A 174 2.39 -11.84 3.07
N LEU A 175 1.58 -12.85 3.35
CA LEU A 175 0.24 -13.01 2.79
C LEU A 175 -0.76 -12.01 3.38
N ILE A 176 -0.74 -11.81 4.69
CA ILE A 176 -1.66 -10.91 5.40
C ILE A 176 -1.23 -9.45 5.24
N GLY A 177 0.06 -9.18 5.32
CA GLY A 177 0.62 -7.84 5.23
C GLY A 177 0.90 -7.21 6.61
N ALA A 178 1.81 -6.24 6.57
CA ALA A 178 2.28 -5.54 7.77
C ALA A 178 1.52 -4.25 8.06
N SER A 179 0.55 -3.87 7.22
CA SER A 179 -0.08 -2.55 7.30
C SER A 179 -1.56 -2.57 6.96
N VAL A 180 -2.34 -1.74 7.65
CA VAL A 180 -3.72 -1.42 7.29
C VAL A 180 -3.92 0.09 7.30
N THR A 181 -4.80 0.58 6.40
CA THR A 181 -5.18 1.98 6.33
C THR A 181 -6.69 2.10 6.55
N ILE A 182 -7.09 3.00 7.44
CA ILE A 182 -8.47 3.16 7.89
C ILE A 182 -8.85 4.64 7.74
N PRO A 183 -9.99 4.97 7.12
CA PRO A 183 -10.50 6.34 7.09
C PRO A 183 -10.82 6.86 8.49
N ILE A 184 -10.62 8.15 8.70
CA ILE A 184 -11.06 8.88 9.90
C ILE A 184 -12.16 9.86 9.49
N THR A 185 -13.25 9.86 10.23
CA THR A 185 -14.34 10.82 10.08
C THR A 185 -14.77 11.30 11.46
N ASP A 186 -14.77 12.60 11.65
CA ASP A 186 -15.20 13.25 12.89
C ASP A 186 -14.57 12.65 14.17
N GLY A 187 -13.25 12.42 14.12
CA GLY A 187 -12.48 11.96 15.28
C GLY A 187 -12.64 10.48 15.61
N THR A 188 -13.27 9.71 14.72
CA THR A 188 -13.51 8.27 14.88
C THR A 188 -13.00 7.49 13.65
N LEU A 189 -12.69 6.22 13.86
CA LEU A 189 -12.39 5.31 12.74
C LEU A 189 -13.69 5.04 11.96
N ASN A 190 -13.68 5.34 10.67
CA ASN A 190 -14.83 5.11 9.79
C ASN A 190 -14.77 3.70 9.20
N THR A 191 -15.06 2.71 10.03
CA THR A 191 -15.14 1.29 9.67
C THR A 191 -16.59 0.85 9.51
N GLY A 192 -16.84 -0.21 8.75
CA GLY A 192 -18.14 -0.86 8.74
C GLY A 192 -18.50 -1.46 10.11
N THR A 193 -19.80 -1.68 10.36
CA THR A 193 -20.34 -2.18 11.64
C THR A 193 -19.63 -3.46 12.12
N TRP A 194 -19.33 -4.36 11.21
CA TRP A 194 -18.71 -5.64 11.49
C TRP A 194 -17.19 -5.64 11.33
N GLN A 195 -16.55 -4.48 11.08
CA GLN A 195 -15.11 -4.39 10.91
C GLN A 195 -14.42 -4.00 12.22
N GLY A 196 -13.35 -4.73 12.52
CA GLY A 196 -12.42 -4.40 13.57
C GLY A 196 -10.98 -4.59 13.11
N ILE A 197 -10.06 -3.98 13.83
CA ILE A 197 -8.63 -4.11 13.57
C ILE A 197 -8.14 -5.40 14.17
N TRP A 198 -7.55 -6.25 13.34
CA TRP A 198 -6.99 -7.52 13.75
C TRP A 198 -5.47 -7.46 13.79
N TYR A 199 -4.93 -7.99 14.87
CA TYR A 199 -3.53 -8.39 14.99
C TYR A 199 -3.45 -9.91 14.91
N LEU A 200 -2.65 -10.41 13.96
CA LEU A 200 -2.40 -11.84 13.79
C LEU A 200 -0.96 -12.13 14.20
N GLU A 201 -0.78 -12.91 15.26
CA GLU A 201 0.53 -13.42 15.69
C GLU A 201 0.70 -14.84 15.19
N PHE A 202 1.84 -15.13 14.55
CA PHE A 202 2.08 -16.43 13.92
C PHE A 202 3.12 -17.28 14.65
N ARG A 203 3.82 -16.72 15.67
CA ARG A 203 4.75 -17.49 16.50
C ARG A 203 4.03 -18.17 17.66
N ALA A 204 4.44 -19.41 17.96
CA ALA A 204 3.90 -20.19 19.08
C ALA A 204 4.21 -19.56 20.43
N SER A 205 5.39 -18.97 20.60
CA SER A 205 5.78 -18.28 21.83
C SER A 205 5.19 -16.87 21.90
N ARG A 206 5.06 -16.32 23.12
CA ARG A 206 4.49 -15.00 23.35
C ARG A 206 5.45 -13.88 22.96
N HIS A 207 4.96 -12.94 22.14
CA HIS A 207 5.72 -11.79 21.70
C HIS A 207 4.92 -10.50 21.84
N SER A 208 5.59 -9.43 22.24
CA SER A 208 5.08 -8.05 22.13
C SER A 208 5.53 -7.44 20.82
N ARG A 209 4.62 -6.81 20.09
CA ARG A 209 4.92 -6.23 18.78
C ARG A 209 4.74 -4.71 18.81
N LYS A 210 5.64 -4.00 18.15
CA LYS A 210 5.55 -2.54 17.98
C LYS A 210 4.73 -2.21 16.75
N VAL A 211 3.86 -1.22 16.88
CA VAL A 211 3.04 -0.67 15.81
C VAL A 211 3.33 0.82 15.69
N VAL A 212 3.64 1.26 14.49
CA VAL A 212 3.70 2.68 14.14
C VAL A 212 2.33 3.09 13.60
N ALA A 213 1.72 4.06 14.24
CA ALA A 213 0.48 4.69 13.80
C ALA A 213 0.81 6.05 13.18
N THR A 214 0.38 6.26 11.95
CA THR A 214 0.51 7.53 11.25
C THR A 214 -0.88 8.05 10.93
N ILE A 215 -1.20 9.26 11.35
CA ILE A 215 -2.42 9.96 11.00
C ILE A 215 -2.07 11.09 10.03
N GLN A 216 -2.79 11.15 8.93
CA GLN A 216 -2.75 12.25 7.98
C GLN A 216 -4.17 12.75 7.75
N GLY A 217 -4.39 14.06 7.88
CA GLY A 217 -5.72 14.60 7.66
C GLY A 217 -5.87 16.07 7.99
N GLU A 218 -7.11 16.55 7.88
CA GLU A 218 -7.55 17.87 8.29
C GLU A 218 -7.96 17.81 9.76
N LYS A 219 -7.40 18.69 10.58
CA LYS A 219 -7.83 18.87 11.98
C LYS A 219 -9.13 19.70 12.05
N ARG A 220 -9.81 19.60 13.18
CA ARG A 220 -10.98 20.42 13.51
C ARG A 220 -10.58 21.86 13.80
#